data_b9971f12b70554535bb9209f460be2f8
#
_entry.id   b9971f12b70554535bb9209f460be2f8
#
_cell.length_a   1.000
_cell.length_b   1.000
_cell.length_c   1.000
_cell.angle_alpha   90.00
_cell.angle_beta   90.00
_cell.angle_gamma   90.00
#
_symmetry.space_group_name_H-M   'P 1'
#
loop_
_entity.id
_entity.type
_entity.pdbx_description
1 polymer ?
#
loop_
_entity_poly.entity_id
_entity_poly.type
_entity_poly.pdbx_seq_one_letter_code
_entity_poly.pdbx_strand_id
1 'polypeptide(L)'
;MMAKIVVEAESNMDEFMQPRRRRERRGLSISETICESIAHAAEDLDMAAIAVFTESGNTARMISKFRPKSRIYAFSHVPAVCNRMNLFWGVKPVRRDHAPGAEEMLTTAEQELLRSGRLKPGDVLGVVAGTQMSSGSTNFMRLHVVDAVS
;
A
#
# COMPACT_ATOMS: atom_id res chain seq x y z
N MET A 1 -6.33 30.04 -8.39
CA MET A 1 -5.83 29.25 -8.07
C MET A 1 -5.50 28.48 -9.09
N MET A 2 -5.18 28.71 -9.91
CA MET A 2 -4.57 27.94 -10.54
C MET A 2 -3.35 28.28 -11.04
N ALA A 3 -3.15 29.49 -11.37
CA ALA A 3 -1.83 29.76 -11.07
C ALA A 3 -1.59 28.98 -9.88
N LYS A 4 -2.70 28.85 -9.26
CA LYS A 4 -2.61 28.13 -8.18
C LYS A 4 -2.59 26.72 -8.42
N ILE A 5 -2.91 26.23 -9.56
CA ILE A 5 -2.76 24.83 -9.64
C ILE A 5 -1.38 24.47 -10.00
N VAL A 6 -0.72 25.26 -10.79
CA VAL A 6 0.67 25.02 -10.99
C VAL A 6 1.41 25.48 -9.78
N VAL A 7 0.99 26.57 -9.25
CA VAL A 7 1.50 26.98 -7.97
C VAL A 7 1.08 25.94 -6.96
N GLU A 8 -0.09 25.32 -7.18
CA GLU A 8 -0.46 24.24 -6.36
C GLU A 8 0.32 23.02 -6.62
N ALA A 9 0.74 22.75 -7.83
CA ALA A 9 1.60 21.64 -8.10
C ALA A 9 2.96 21.86 -7.45
N GLU A 10 3.49 23.05 -7.54
CA GLU A 10 4.72 23.38 -6.89
C GLU A 10 4.56 23.44 -5.38
N SER A 11 3.47 24.03 -4.93
CA SER A 11 3.16 24.06 -3.51
C SER A 11 2.93 22.68 -2.95
N ASN A 12 2.30 21.81 -3.71
CA ASN A 12 2.09 20.44 -3.28
C ASN A 12 3.40 19.67 -3.20
N MET A 13 4.33 19.93 -4.10
CA MET A 13 5.64 19.36 -3.99
C MET A 13 6.37 19.87 -2.76
N ASP A 14 6.27 21.16 -2.49
CA ASP A 14 6.86 21.73 -1.29
C ASP A 14 6.19 21.18 -0.04
N GLU A 15 4.89 21.02 -0.06
CA GLU A 15 4.16 20.45 1.05
C GLU A 15 4.54 19.01 1.33
N PHE A 16 4.83 18.24 0.30
CA PHE A 16 5.32 16.90 0.47
C PHE A 16 6.76 16.91 1.00
N MET A 17 7.59 17.77 0.50
CA MET A 17 8.98 17.81 0.90
C MET A 17 9.16 18.27 2.34
N GLN A 18 8.45 19.30 2.75
CA GLN A 18 8.62 19.84 4.09
C GLN A 18 8.16 18.88 5.20
N PRO A 19 6.98 18.27 5.11
CA PRO A 19 6.61 17.29 6.13
C PRO A 19 7.58 16.13 6.19
N ARG A 20 8.07 15.69 5.04
CA ARG A 20 9.03 14.60 5.00
C ARG A 20 10.33 14.97 5.72
N ARG A 21 10.86 16.16 5.46
CA ARG A 21 12.07 16.61 6.14
C ARG A 21 11.88 16.68 7.65
N ARG A 22 10.70 17.12 8.09
CA ARG A 22 10.42 17.16 9.52
C ARG A 22 10.35 15.79 10.11
N ARG A 23 9.74 14.85 9.39
CA ARG A 23 9.64 13.47 9.83
C ARG A 23 11.02 12.83 9.92
N GLU A 24 11.85 13.06 8.94
CA GLU A 24 13.21 12.54 8.95
C GLU A 24 13.98 13.02 10.18
N ARG A 25 13.81 14.28 10.53
CA ARG A 25 14.46 14.81 11.72
C ARG A 25 13.92 14.21 13.01
N ARG A 26 12.69 13.71 12.99
CA ARG A 26 12.10 13.08 14.17
C ARG A 26 12.32 11.58 14.22
N GLY A 27 12.99 11.02 13.22
CA GLY A 27 13.25 9.60 13.19
C GLY A 27 12.01 8.80 12.82
N LEU A 28 11.68 8.74 11.54
CA LEU A 28 10.57 7.91 11.07
C LEU A 28 10.86 6.46 11.33
N SER A 29 9.83 5.70 11.68
CA SER A 29 9.95 4.25 11.78
C SER A 29 10.07 3.65 10.37
N ILE A 30 10.58 2.43 10.30
CA ILE A 30 10.66 1.69 9.03
C ILE A 30 9.26 1.53 8.44
N SER A 31 8.28 1.19 9.27
CA SER A 31 6.90 1.02 8.82
C SER A 31 6.34 2.30 8.19
N GLU A 32 6.55 3.44 8.82
CA GLU A 32 6.07 4.70 8.29
C GLU A 32 6.74 5.05 6.97
N THR A 33 8.05 4.82 6.88
CA THR A 33 8.82 5.09 5.67
C THR A 33 8.31 4.24 4.51
N ILE A 34 8.05 2.96 4.75
CA ILE A 34 7.55 2.06 3.72
C ILE A 34 6.14 2.48 3.28
N CYS A 35 5.28 2.81 4.21
CA CYS A 35 3.91 3.22 3.88
C CYS A 35 3.90 4.51 3.05
N GLU A 36 4.74 5.46 3.40
CA GLU A 36 4.88 6.69 2.63
C GLU A 36 5.45 6.39 1.25
N SER A 37 6.46 5.54 1.17
CA SER A 37 7.12 5.20 -0.08
C SER A 37 6.17 4.49 -1.06
N ILE A 38 5.35 3.55 -0.58
CA ILE A 38 4.43 2.85 -1.47
C ILE A 38 3.32 3.79 -1.96
N ALA A 39 2.87 4.72 -1.12
CA ALA A 39 1.86 5.69 -1.53
C ALA A 39 2.40 6.61 -2.63
N HIS A 40 3.64 7.06 -2.51
CA HIS A 40 4.29 7.86 -3.54
C HIS A 40 4.53 7.06 -4.81
N ALA A 41 4.99 5.82 -4.69
CA ALA A 41 5.20 4.95 -5.85
C ALA A 41 3.89 4.67 -6.59
N ALA A 42 2.79 4.56 -5.86
CA ALA A 42 1.48 4.35 -6.47
C ALA A 42 1.12 5.50 -7.43
N GLU A 43 1.44 6.72 -7.05
CA GLU A 43 1.23 7.88 -7.91
C GLU A 43 2.20 7.89 -9.08
N ASP A 44 3.48 7.69 -8.80
CA ASP A 44 4.53 7.77 -9.81
C ASP A 44 4.38 6.71 -10.90
N LEU A 45 3.97 5.51 -10.52
CA LEU A 45 3.87 4.38 -11.43
C LEU A 45 2.44 4.10 -11.90
N ASP A 46 1.49 4.91 -11.46
CA ASP A 46 0.08 4.72 -11.75
C ASP A 46 -0.34 3.28 -11.45
N MET A 47 -0.05 2.83 -10.25
CA MET A 47 -0.31 1.45 -9.85
C MET A 47 -1.79 1.11 -9.91
N ALA A 48 -2.10 -0.09 -10.35
CA ALA A 48 -3.47 -0.57 -10.38
C ALA A 48 -3.97 -0.92 -8.98
N ALA A 49 -3.10 -1.40 -8.12
CA ALA A 49 -3.49 -1.81 -6.77
C ALA A 49 -2.30 -1.86 -5.84
N ILE A 50 -2.58 -1.71 -4.55
CA ILE A 50 -1.60 -1.94 -3.48
C ILE A 50 -2.15 -3.09 -2.64
N ALA A 51 -1.39 -4.17 -2.53
CA ALA A 51 -1.74 -5.30 -1.68
C ALA A 51 -0.98 -5.18 -0.37
N VAL A 52 -1.70 -5.25 0.74
CA VAL A 52 -1.13 -5.11 2.08
C VAL A 52 -1.45 -6.37 2.86
N PHE A 53 -0.44 -6.99 3.44
CA PHE A 53 -0.63 -8.13 4.33
C PHE A 53 -0.42 -7.65 5.76
N THR A 54 -1.46 -7.72 6.57
CA THR A 54 -1.43 -7.15 7.91
C THR A 54 -2.22 -8.00 8.88
N GLU A 55 -1.73 -8.14 10.09
CA GLU A 55 -2.45 -8.84 11.15
C GLU A 55 -3.28 -7.90 12.01
N SER A 56 -2.86 -6.65 12.14
CA SER A 56 -3.54 -5.67 12.99
C SER A 56 -4.36 -4.66 12.22
N GLY A 57 -4.13 -4.51 10.92
CA GLY A 57 -4.74 -3.47 10.11
C GLY A 57 -3.96 -2.15 10.13
N ASN A 58 -2.93 -2.04 10.94
CA ASN A 58 -2.17 -0.79 11.08
C ASN A 58 -1.51 -0.33 9.79
N THR A 59 -0.91 -1.25 9.05
CA THR A 59 -0.24 -0.92 7.80
C THR A 59 -1.23 -0.35 6.80
N ALA A 60 -2.38 -0.99 6.65
CA ALA A 60 -3.43 -0.52 5.75
C ALA A 60 -3.92 0.86 6.18
N ARG A 61 -4.07 1.09 7.48
CA ARG A 61 -4.49 2.37 8.02
C ARG A 61 -3.49 3.48 7.71
N MET A 62 -2.20 3.18 7.87
CA MET A 62 -1.15 4.15 7.60
C MET A 62 -1.11 4.53 6.12
N ILE A 63 -1.21 3.55 5.23
CA ILE A 63 -1.22 3.83 3.80
C ILE A 63 -2.47 4.61 3.42
N SER A 64 -3.61 4.25 3.98
CA SER A 64 -4.88 4.93 3.74
C SER A 64 -4.81 6.43 4.04
N LYS A 65 -4.03 6.83 5.03
CA LYS A 65 -3.87 8.24 5.40
C LYS A 65 -3.24 9.07 4.29
N PHE A 66 -2.45 8.47 3.45
CA PHE A 66 -1.82 9.17 2.32
C PHE A 66 -2.76 9.28 1.11
N ARG A 67 -3.91 8.62 1.17
CA ARG A 67 -4.94 8.65 0.12
C ARG A 67 -4.39 8.41 -1.28
N PRO A 68 -3.70 7.28 -1.51
CA PRO A 68 -3.19 6.98 -2.83
C PRO A 68 -4.34 6.79 -3.83
N LYS A 69 -4.07 7.06 -5.09
CA LYS A 69 -5.07 6.81 -6.14
C LYS A 69 -5.40 5.34 -6.25
N SER A 70 -4.42 4.49 -6.05
CA SER A 70 -4.60 3.06 -6.16
C SER A 70 -5.45 2.53 -5.02
N ARG A 71 -6.30 1.56 -5.31
CA ARG A 71 -7.08 0.93 -4.26
C ARG A 71 -6.18 0.04 -3.42
N ILE A 72 -6.41 0.02 -2.12
CA ILE A 72 -5.66 -0.79 -1.18
C ILE A 72 -6.46 -2.07 -0.91
N TYR A 73 -5.87 -3.22 -1.19
CA TYR A 73 -6.46 -4.52 -0.87
C TYR A 73 -5.69 -5.09 0.30
N ALA A 74 -6.34 -5.15 1.44
CA ALA A 74 -5.69 -5.55 2.69
C ALA A 74 -6.03 -6.98 3.02
N PHE A 75 -5.03 -7.83 3.04
CA PHE A 75 -5.17 -9.26 3.30
C PHE A 75 -4.90 -9.55 4.75
N SER A 76 -5.82 -10.23 5.40
CA SER A 76 -5.67 -10.64 6.79
C SER A 76 -6.42 -11.95 7.02
N HIS A 77 -5.91 -12.76 7.92
CA HIS A 77 -6.59 -13.99 8.33
C HIS A 77 -7.51 -13.76 9.53
N VAL A 78 -7.52 -12.56 10.10
CA VAL A 78 -8.29 -12.24 11.31
C VAL A 78 -9.60 -11.56 10.93
N PRO A 79 -10.76 -12.20 11.13
CA PRO A 79 -12.04 -11.61 10.72
C PRO A 79 -12.33 -10.25 11.34
N ALA A 80 -12.01 -10.07 12.61
CA ALA A 80 -12.26 -8.81 13.30
C ALA A 80 -11.45 -7.66 12.68
N VAL A 81 -10.23 -7.96 12.22
CA VAL A 81 -9.37 -6.97 11.55
C VAL A 81 -9.95 -6.62 10.19
N CYS A 82 -10.43 -7.61 9.44
CA CYS A 82 -11.08 -7.37 8.15
C CYS A 82 -12.30 -6.46 8.33
N ASN A 83 -13.11 -6.70 9.34
CA ASN A 83 -14.28 -5.87 9.61
C ASN A 83 -13.87 -4.43 9.93
N ARG A 84 -12.83 -4.26 10.73
CA ARG A 84 -12.34 -2.92 11.08
C ARG A 84 -11.77 -2.17 9.89
N MET A 85 -11.09 -2.89 9.00
CA MET A 85 -10.48 -2.27 7.81
C MET A 85 -11.50 -1.75 6.81
N ASN A 86 -12.76 -2.19 6.88
CA ASN A 86 -13.81 -1.62 6.05
C ASN A 86 -14.03 -0.13 6.32
N LEU A 87 -13.60 0.37 7.47
CA LEU A 87 -13.78 1.76 7.84
C LEU A 87 -12.67 2.66 7.30
N PHE A 88 -11.61 2.11 6.74
CA PHE A 88 -10.49 2.90 6.25
C PHE A 88 -10.70 3.33 4.80
N TRP A 89 -10.37 4.58 4.51
CA TRP A 89 -10.54 5.12 3.18
C TRP A 89 -9.74 4.33 2.14
N GLY A 90 -10.41 3.95 1.05
CA GLY A 90 -9.77 3.28 -0.06
C GLY A 90 -9.30 1.85 0.21
N VAL A 91 -9.62 1.29 1.37
CA VAL A 91 -9.21 -0.06 1.73
C VAL A 91 -10.35 -1.03 1.51
N LYS A 92 -10.05 -2.12 0.81
CA LYS A 92 -10.94 -3.25 0.68
C LYS A 92 -10.29 -4.45 1.35
N PRO A 93 -10.86 -4.95 2.44
CA PRO A 93 -10.29 -6.11 3.12
C PRO A 93 -10.56 -7.39 2.35
N VAL A 94 -9.59 -8.30 2.37
CA VAL A 94 -9.71 -9.62 1.77
C VAL A 94 -9.26 -10.62 2.82
N ARG A 95 -10.13 -11.54 3.18
CA ARG A 95 -9.78 -12.56 4.15
C ARG A 95 -9.02 -13.68 3.46
N ARG A 96 -7.81 -13.96 3.93
CA ARG A 96 -6.97 -15.03 3.40
C ARG A 96 -6.15 -15.63 4.52
N ASP A 97 -5.81 -16.89 4.36
CA ASP A 97 -4.92 -17.55 5.29
C ASP A 97 -3.53 -16.93 5.24
N HIS A 98 -2.78 -17.14 6.29
CA HIS A 98 -1.45 -16.56 6.40
C HIS A 98 -0.52 -17.04 5.29
N ALA A 99 0.14 -16.11 4.63
CA ALA A 99 1.14 -16.42 3.60
C ALA A 99 2.52 -16.31 4.25
N PRO A 100 3.29 -17.41 4.30
CA PRO A 100 4.51 -17.42 5.12
C PRO A 100 5.70 -16.66 4.56
N GLY A 101 5.73 -16.33 3.30
CA GLY A 101 6.87 -15.67 2.70
C GLY A 101 6.51 -14.61 1.69
N ALA A 102 7.49 -13.78 1.34
CA ALA A 102 7.28 -12.67 0.40
C ALA A 102 6.80 -13.13 -0.97
N GLU A 103 7.37 -14.22 -1.49
CA GLU A 103 6.96 -14.75 -2.78
C GLU A 103 5.53 -15.28 -2.74
N GLU A 104 5.14 -15.92 -1.67
CA GLU A 104 3.79 -16.43 -1.51
C GLU A 104 2.78 -15.30 -1.35
N MET A 105 3.15 -14.23 -0.66
CA MET A 105 2.33 -13.04 -0.55
C MET A 105 2.09 -12.43 -1.92
N LEU A 106 3.14 -12.29 -2.72
CA LEU A 106 3.01 -11.76 -4.07
C LEU A 106 2.11 -12.64 -4.92
N THR A 107 2.33 -13.94 -4.90
CA THR A 107 1.53 -14.90 -5.68
C THR A 107 0.07 -14.85 -5.25
N THR A 108 -0.19 -14.84 -3.95
CA THR A 108 -1.55 -14.78 -3.41
C THR A 108 -2.25 -13.51 -3.86
N ALA A 109 -1.60 -12.37 -3.72
CA ALA A 109 -2.18 -11.09 -4.10
C ALA A 109 -2.46 -11.03 -5.59
N GLU A 110 -1.49 -11.43 -6.41
CA GLU A 110 -1.63 -11.40 -7.85
C GLU A 110 -2.77 -12.29 -8.31
N GLN A 111 -2.81 -13.52 -7.84
CA GLN A 111 -3.86 -14.48 -8.21
C GLN A 111 -5.25 -14.00 -7.79
N GLU A 112 -5.37 -13.51 -6.58
CA GLU A 112 -6.65 -13.05 -6.08
C GLU A 112 -7.17 -11.85 -6.89
N LEU A 113 -6.32 -10.90 -7.17
CA LEU A 113 -6.72 -9.69 -7.86
C LEU A 113 -6.94 -9.94 -9.36
N LEU A 114 -6.17 -10.83 -9.98
CA LEU A 114 -6.43 -11.25 -11.34
C LEU A 114 -7.76 -11.98 -11.46
N ARG A 115 -8.01 -12.91 -10.54
CA ARG A 115 -9.22 -13.71 -10.54
C ARG A 115 -10.47 -12.83 -10.36
N SER A 116 -10.37 -11.81 -9.55
CA SER A 116 -11.50 -10.91 -9.29
C SER A 116 -11.63 -9.78 -10.32
N GLY A 117 -10.78 -9.76 -11.32
CA GLY A 117 -10.86 -8.76 -12.39
C GLY A 117 -10.30 -7.39 -12.03
N ARG A 118 -9.52 -7.30 -10.96
CA ARG A 118 -8.98 -6.03 -10.47
C ARG A 118 -7.57 -5.74 -10.96
N LEU A 119 -6.90 -6.74 -11.49
CA LEU A 119 -5.61 -6.61 -12.15
C LEU A 119 -5.70 -7.25 -13.52
N LYS A 120 -4.85 -6.79 -14.42
CA LYS A 120 -4.69 -7.38 -15.73
C LYS A 120 -3.20 -7.39 -16.08
N PRO A 121 -2.77 -8.24 -17.02
CA PRO A 121 -1.36 -8.26 -17.43
C PRO A 121 -0.88 -6.88 -17.83
N GLY A 122 0.31 -6.52 -17.39
CA GLY A 122 0.90 -5.22 -17.64
C GLY A 122 0.65 -4.20 -16.53
N ASP A 123 -0.31 -4.45 -15.64
CA ASP A 123 -0.55 -3.55 -14.52
C ASP A 123 0.57 -3.63 -13.49
N VAL A 124 0.77 -2.54 -12.75
CA VAL A 124 1.76 -2.50 -11.68
C VAL A 124 1.05 -2.75 -10.35
N LEU A 125 1.58 -3.69 -9.60
CA LEU A 125 1.07 -4.06 -8.29
C LEU A 125 2.14 -3.76 -7.24
N GLY A 126 1.76 -3.07 -6.17
CA GLY A 126 2.65 -2.90 -5.01
C GLY A 126 2.25 -3.86 -3.92
N VAL A 127 3.21 -4.50 -3.28
CA VAL A 127 2.97 -5.41 -2.15
C VAL A 127 3.72 -4.90 -0.95
N VAL A 128 3.04 -4.79 0.18
CA VAL A 128 3.61 -4.31 1.43
C VAL A 128 3.27 -5.30 2.54
N ALA A 129 4.26 -5.66 3.33
CA ALA A 129 4.05 -6.63 4.40
C ALA A 129 5.15 -6.54 5.45
N GLY A 130 4.89 -7.13 6.61
CA GLY A 130 5.92 -7.44 7.58
C GLY A 130 6.39 -8.87 7.37
N THR A 131 7.68 -9.09 7.35
CA THR A 131 8.23 -10.44 7.21
C THR A 131 8.41 -11.14 8.55
N GLN A 132 8.17 -10.43 9.66
CA GLN A 132 8.22 -11.00 10.99
C GLN A 132 6.81 -11.11 11.57
N MET A 133 6.63 -12.07 12.43
CA MET A 133 5.32 -12.38 13.02
C MET A 133 4.82 -11.34 14.01
N SER A 134 5.57 -10.29 14.28
CA SER A 134 5.15 -9.28 15.23
C SER A 134 4.27 -8.21 14.59
N SER A 135 3.19 -7.89 15.27
CA SER A 135 2.27 -6.84 14.82
C SER A 135 2.99 -5.51 14.66
N GLY A 136 2.70 -4.81 13.57
CA GLY A 136 3.26 -3.48 13.35
C GLY A 136 4.63 -3.45 12.69
N SER A 137 5.18 -4.61 12.31
CA SER A 137 6.52 -4.67 11.74
C SER A 137 6.50 -4.69 10.21
N THR A 138 5.92 -3.69 9.59
CA THR A 138 6.00 -3.53 8.14
C THR A 138 7.44 -3.22 7.76
N ASN A 139 8.08 -4.11 7.04
CA ASN A 139 9.47 -3.95 6.66
C ASN A 139 9.78 -4.40 5.23
N PHE A 140 8.74 -4.64 4.44
CA PHE A 140 8.88 -5.18 3.10
C PHE A 140 7.99 -4.43 2.13
N MET A 141 8.56 -4.07 0.99
CA MET A 141 7.83 -3.43 -0.10
C MET A 141 8.35 -4.00 -1.41
N ARG A 142 7.45 -4.42 -2.28
CA ARG A 142 7.82 -4.91 -3.60
C ARG A 142 6.94 -4.29 -4.67
N LEU A 143 7.55 -3.84 -5.75
CA LEU A 143 6.87 -3.34 -6.93
C LEU A 143 6.96 -4.41 -8.00
N HIS A 144 5.82 -4.77 -8.57
CA HIS A 144 5.73 -5.91 -9.48
C HIS A 144 4.88 -5.55 -10.69
N VAL A 145 5.38 -5.90 -11.86
CA VAL A 145 4.59 -5.79 -13.09
C VAL A 145 3.93 -7.14 -13.32
N VAL A 146 2.61 -7.13 -13.47
CA VAL A 146 1.85 -8.37 -13.63
C VAL A 146 2.19 -8.99 -14.99
N ASP A 147 2.64 -10.24 -14.95
CA ASP A 147 3.03 -10.95 -16.17
C ASP A 147 1.81 -11.39 -16.96
N ALA A 148 1.99 -11.52 -18.25
CA ALA A 148 0.96 -12.11 -19.09
C ALA A 148 0.72 -13.55 -18.62
N VAL A 149 -0.54 -13.88 -18.43
CA VAL A 149 -0.89 -15.24 -18.01
C VAL A 149 -0.64 -16.18 -19.17
N SER A 150 0.24 -17.10 -18.96
CA SER A 150 0.53 -18.11 -19.97
C SER A 150 -0.45 -19.27 -19.84
#